data_4f1f0be1e79991cc026235af621358b2
#
_entry.id   4f1f0be1e79991cc026235af621358b2
#
_cell.length_a   1.000
_cell.length_b   1.000
_cell.length_c   1.000
_cell.angle_alpha   90.00
_cell.angle_beta   90.00
_cell.angle_gamma   90.00
#
_symmetry.space_group_name_H-M   'P 1'
#
loop_
_entity.id
_entity.type
_entity.pdbx_description
1 polymer ?
#
loop_
_entity_poly.entity_id
_entity_poly.type
_entity_poly.pdbx_seq_one_letter_code
_entity_poly.pdbx_strand_id
1 'polypeptide(L)'
;RLRYLLRIFLTSDTYITQDALLNILYVSQNTLYNDFRTLRDILANYKLKLINKSNLGYTLVGEEQDIRYAINHAIFQEDLSEFITATNTVEKDICMNIDYQQFNTLFWHDLNPLIKVDSDYFHRNAFANLLLTVSRISDGYTLDFFEQDVSLTAASHEKIVQFVANLENAFQIKFNASEKKYVDYILSENFPHLITSDANHANQQLAEDIVNSILSNLKKNTGAKWVTDASLKQNLKEHIRRLLQIHTINGNRHNPILES
;
A
#
# COMPACT_ATOMS: atom_id res chain seq x y z
N ARG A 1 -7.16 20.51 2.14
CA ARG A 1 -7.88 20.44 3.42
C ARG A 1 -8.37 19.03 3.71
N LEU A 2 -9.11 18.36 2.78
CA LEU A 2 -9.58 16.97 2.94
C LEU A 2 -8.42 15.99 3.16
N ARG A 3 -7.34 16.12 2.37
CA ARG A 3 -6.12 15.32 2.55
C ARG A 3 -5.51 15.50 3.95
N TYR A 4 -5.51 16.72 4.45
CA TYR A 4 -5.01 17.02 5.79
C TYR A 4 -5.90 16.39 6.89
N LEU A 5 -7.23 16.45 6.74
CA LEU A 5 -8.17 15.75 7.63
C LEU A 5 -7.98 14.24 7.61
N LEU A 6 -7.84 13.66 6.41
CA LEU A 6 -7.55 12.23 6.24
C LEU A 6 -6.31 11.83 7.04
N ARG A 7 -5.24 12.60 6.91
CA ARG A 7 -3.98 12.34 7.63
C ARG A 7 -4.17 12.43 9.13
N ILE A 8 -4.77 13.51 9.64
CA ILE A 8 -5.05 13.67 11.07
C ILE A 8 -5.75 12.42 11.62
N PHE A 9 -6.79 11.94 10.95
CA PHE A 9 -7.56 10.80 11.45
C PHE A 9 -6.87 9.45 11.24
N LEU A 10 -6.11 9.29 10.18
CA LEU A 10 -5.37 8.04 9.92
C LEU A 10 -4.14 7.86 10.83
N THR A 11 -3.63 8.96 11.39
CA THR A 11 -2.44 8.95 12.26
C THR A 11 -2.74 9.24 13.71
N SER A 12 -4.00 9.55 14.06
CA SER A 12 -4.39 9.85 15.44
C SER A 12 -5.09 8.66 16.09
N ASP A 13 -4.65 8.32 17.27
CA ASP A 13 -5.21 7.23 18.10
C ASP A 13 -6.24 7.73 19.10
N THR A 14 -6.40 9.06 19.18
CA THR A 14 -7.25 9.71 20.15
C THR A 14 -8.44 10.40 19.50
N TYR A 15 -9.46 10.64 20.31
CA TYR A 15 -10.57 11.48 19.89
C TYR A 15 -10.12 12.92 19.73
N ILE A 16 -10.52 13.54 18.63
CA ILE A 16 -10.20 14.95 18.31
C ILE A 16 -11.49 15.74 18.42
N THR A 17 -11.50 16.77 19.26
CA THR A 17 -12.67 17.60 19.46
C THR A 17 -12.95 18.47 18.23
N GLN A 18 -14.22 18.83 18.04
CA GLN A 18 -14.62 19.73 16.95
C GLN A 18 -13.87 21.05 17.02
N ASP A 19 -13.74 21.63 18.20
CA ASP A 19 -13.04 22.91 18.38
C ASP A 19 -11.56 22.83 18.01
N ALA A 20 -10.90 21.71 18.35
CA ALA A 20 -9.53 21.48 17.92
C ALA A 20 -9.41 21.45 16.40
N LEU A 21 -10.34 20.74 15.71
CA LEU A 21 -10.35 20.69 14.25
C LEU A 21 -10.64 22.06 13.59
N LEU A 22 -11.59 22.84 14.14
CA LEU A 22 -11.87 24.20 13.66
C LEU A 22 -10.63 25.09 13.79
N ASN A 23 -9.90 24.98 14.91
CA ASN A 23 -8.68 25.76 15.15
C ASN A 23 -7.52 25.30 14.25
N ILE A 24 -7.32 24.01 14.07
CA ILE A 24 -6.24 23.46 13.22
C ILE A 24 -6.46 23.81 11.76
N LEU A 25 -7.70 23.76 11.28
CA LEU A 25 -8.04 23.95 9.87
C LEU A 25 -8.38 25.39 9.51
N TYR A 26 -8.56 26.26 10.50
CA TYR A 26 -9.00 27.66 10.33
C TYR A 26 -10.27 27.79 9.49
N VAL A 27 -11.27 26.96 9.77
CA VAL A 27 -12.54 26.91 9.03
C VAL A 27 -13.76 27.14 9.92
N SER A 28 -14.89 27.48 9.29
CA SER A 28 -16.19 27.54 9.98
C SER A 28 -16.74 26.14 10.25
N GLN A 29 -17.66 26.06 11.22
CA GLN A 29 -18.36 24.82 11.55
C GLN A 29 -19.07 24.22 10.33
N ASN A 30 -19.76 25.05 9.52
CA ASN A 30 -20.46 24.58 8.32
C ASN A 30 -19.47 23.99 7.29
N THR A 31 -18.30 24.58 7.15
CA THR A 31 -17.24 24.07 6.26
C THR A 31 -16.76 22.71 6.74
N LEU A 32 -16.52 22.55 8.04
CA LEU A 32 -16.08 21.29 8.63
C LEU A 32 -17.14 20.18 8.45
N TYR A 33 -18.41 20.48 8.61
CA TYR A 33 -19.48 19.50 8.36
C TYR A 33 -19.54 19.02 6.90
N ASN A 34 -19.35 19.93 5.96
CA ASN A 34 -19.28 19.56 4.53
C ASN A 34 -18.05 18.70 4.25
N ASP A 35 -16.91 19.04 4.84
CA ASP A 35 -15.69 18.24 4.71
C ASP A 35 -15.87 16.83 5.31
N PHE A 36 -16.55 16.71 6.45
CA PHE A 36 -16.83 15.41 7.06
C PHE A 36 -17.76 14.53 6.21
N ARG A 37 -18.67 15.10 5.45
CA ARG A 37 -19.50 14.34 4.50
C ARG A 37 -18.58 13.69 3.45
N THR A 38 -17.80 14.49 2.77
CA THR A 38 -16.86 14.00 1.75
C THR A 38 -15.82 13.03 2.34
N LEU A 39 -15.34 13.32 3.55
CA LEU A 39 -14.38 12.45 4.23
C LEU A 39 -14.97 11.07 4.53
N ARG A 40 -16.23 10.99 4.96
CA ARG A 40 -16.93 9.72 5.20
C ARG A 40 -17.07 8.89 3.92
N ASP A 41 -17.39 9.55 2.80
CA ASP A 41 -17.49 8.89 1.49
C ASP A 41 -16.12 8.32 1.07
N ILE A 42 -15.05 9.09 1.25
CA ILE A 42 -13.67 8.62 0.99
C ILE A 42 -13.31 7.43 1.90
N LEU A 43 -13.54 7.55 3.21
CA LEU A 43 -13.21 6.53 4.19
C LEU A 43 -14.00 5.22 3.98
N ALA A 44 -15.24 5.32 3.51
CA ALA A 44 -16.06 4.14 3.21
C ALA A 44 -15.42 3.24 2.13
N ASN A 45 -14.71 3.83 1.15
CA ASN A 45 -13.98 3.08 0.13
C ASN A 45 -12.84 2.22 0.73
N TYR A 46 -12.35 2.62 1.91
CA TYR A 46 -11.33 1.89 2.68
C TYR A 46 -11.93 1.06 3.83
N LYS A 47 -13.28 0.88 3.89
CA LYS A 47 -13.98 0.21 4.99
C LYS A 47 -13.77 0.86 6.35
N LEU A 48 -13.38 2.13 6.37
CA LEU A 48 -13.14 2.92 7.58
C LEU A 48 -14.35 3.79 7.90
N LYS A 49 -14.56 4.08 9.19
CA LYS A 49 -15.69 4.89 9.68
C LYS A 49 -15.18 6.02 10.57
N LEU A 50 -15.61 7.24 10.25
CA LEU A 50 -15.45 8.39 11.15
C LEU A 50 -16.62 8.42 12.12
N ILE A 51 -16.37 8.11 13.39
CA ILE A 51 -17.37 8.15 14.46
C ILE A 51 -17.22 9.40 15.32
N ASN A 52 -18.33 9.82 15.94
CA ASN A 52 -18.35 10.88 16.93
C ASN A 52 -18.85 10.31 18.26
N LYS A 53 -18.10 10.54 19.33
CA LYS A 53 -18.51 10.22 20.69
C LYS A 53 -18.74 11.51 21.47
N SER A 54 -19.95 11.61 22.07
CA SER A 54 -20.34 12.79 22.85
C SER A 54 -19.26 13.14 23.89
N ASN A 55 -18.91 14.42 23.99
CA ASN A 55 -17.90 14.99 24.88
C ASN A 55 -16.43 14.59 24.62
N LEU A 56 -16.15 13.68 23.69
CA LEU A 56 -14.79 13.28 23.33
C LEU A 56 -14.39 13.81 21.93
N GLY A 57 -15.34 13.86 21.00
CA GLY A 57 -15.07 14.29 19.63
C GLY A 57 -15.08 13.14 18.62
N TYR A 58 -14.29 13.28 17.57
CA TYR A 58 -14.25 12.39 16.42
C TYR A 58 -13.01 11.49 16.46
N THR A 59 -13.16 10.23 16.04
CA THR A 59 -12.07 9.29 15.81
C THR A 59 -12.39 8.37 14.65
N LEU A 60 -11.35 7.74 14.10
CA LEU A 60 -11.45 6.74 13.06
C LEU A 60 -11.60 5.34 13.67
N VAL A 61 -12.44 4.51 13.04
CA VAL A 61 -12.63 3.09 13.41
C VAL A 61 -12.54 2.23 12.17
N GLY A 62 -11.79 1.15 12.26
CA GLY A 62 -11.60 0.13 11.22
C GLY A 62 -10.51 -0.85 11.60
N GLU A 63 -10.32 -1.86 10.76
CA GLU A 63 -9.26 -2.83 10.93
C GLU A 63 -7.89 -2.22 10.59
N GLU A 64 -6.84 -2.63 11.29
CA GLU A 64 -5.48 -2.11 11.08
C GLU A 64 -5.01 -2.29 9.61
N GLN A 65 -5.38 -3.40 8.98
CA GLN A 65 -5.10 -3.64 7.56
C GLN A 65 -5.72 -2.57 6.65
N ASP A 66 -6.96 -2.17 6.94
CA ASP A 66 -7.67 -1.16 6.15
C ASP A 66 -7.10 0.25 6.40
N ILE A 67 -6.63 0.52 7.63
CA ILE A 67 -5.91 1.75 7.99
C ILE A 67 -4.60 1.85 7.21
N ARG A 68 -3.76 0.80 7.23
CA ARG A 68 -2.50 0.78 6.45
C ARG A 68 -2.75 0.93 4.95
N TYR A 69 -3.78 0.26 4.43
CA TYR A 69 -4.17 0.40 3.04
C TYR A 69 -4.57 1.84 2.70
N ALA A 70 -5.38 2.49 3.55
CA ALA A 70 -5.77 3.88 3.36
C ALA A 70 -4.59 4.84 3.43
N ILE A 71 -3.66 4.67 4.38
CA ILE A 71 -2.44 5.49 4.47
C ILE A 71 -1.61 5.35 3.19
N ASN A 72 -1.37 4.13 2.74
CA ASN A 72 -0.58 3.88 1.54
C ASN A 72 -1.23 4.50 0.29
N HIS A 73 -2.52 4.24 0.07
CA HIS A 73 -3.21 4.68 -1.14
C HIS A 73 -3.58 6.16 -1.15
N ALA A 74 -4.09 6.69 -0.04
CA ALA A 74 -4.59 8.06 0.00
C ALA A 74 -3.51 9.10 0.36
N ILE A 75 -2.37 8.67 0.93
CA ILE A 75 -1.34 9.58 1.38
C ILE A 75 -0.02 9.35 0.64
N PHE A 76 0.47 8.10 0.56
CA PHE A 76 1.78 7.80 0.01
C PHE A 76 1.83 7.72 -1.51
N GLN A 77 0.78 7.18 -2.16
CA GLN A 77 0.81 6.98 -3.62
C GLN A 77 0.74 8.28 -4.41
N GLU A 78 0.15 9.34 -3.85
CA GLU A 78 0.11 10.63 -4.55
C GLU A 78 1.49 11.31 -4.62
N ASP A 79 2.37 11.03 -3.63
CA ASP A 79 3.72 11.60 -3.64
C ASP A 79 4.74 10.78 -2.84
N LEU A 80 5.09 9.60 -3.33
CA LEU A 80 6.12 8.75 -2.73
C LEU A 80 7.49 9.44 -2.63
N SER A 81 7.79 10.40 -3.53
CA SER A 81 9.06 11.12 -3.50
C SER A 81 9.10 12.13 -2.36
N GLU A 82 8.02 12.85 -2.12
CA GLU A 82 7.91 13.77 -0.97
C GLU A 82 7.93 13.01 0.36
N PHE A 83 7.25 11.85 0.42
CA PHE A 83 7.26 11.01 1.61
C PHE A 83 8.66 10.51 1.97
N ILE A 84 9.42 10.00 0.99
CA ILE A 84 10.77 9.47 1.20
C ILE A 84 11.76 10.59 1.56
N THR A 85 11.59 11.78 1.02
CA THR A 85 12.45 12.91 1.34
C THR A 85 12.06 13.62 2.64
N ALA A 86 10.87 13.31 3.18
CA ALA A 86 10.34 13.86 4.44
C ALA A 86 10.49 15.39 4.56
N THR A 87 10.30 16.10 3.46
CA THR A 87 10.44 17.55 3.42
C THR A 87 9.28 18.28 4.08
N ASN A 88 8.14 17.60 4.21
CA ASN A 88 6.93 18.13 4.83
C ASN A 88 6.80 17.64 6.29
N THR A 89 6.53 18.54 7.22
CA THR A 89 6.40 18.25 8.66
C THR A 89 5.33 17.19 8.97
N VAL A 90 4.25 17.17 8.21
CA VAL A 90 3.13 16.24 8.45
C VAL A 90 3.48 14.79 8.01
N GLU A 91 4.32 14.61 7.01
CA GLU A 91 4.78 13.29 6.53
C GLU A 91 5.89 12.70 7.39
N LYS A 92 6.65 13.54 8.04
CA LYS A 92 7.57 13.12 9.11
C LYS A 92 6.84 12.42 10.24
N ASP A 93 5.62 12.87 10.57
CA ASP A 93 4.89 12.40 11.74
C ASP A 93 4.35 10.96 11.58
N ILE A 94 4.24 10.41 10.35
CA ILE A 94 3.67 9.07 10.12
C ILE A 94 4.68 7.96 10.45
N CYS A 95 5.97 8.18 10.21
CA CYS A 95 7.01 7.17 10.46
C CYS A 95 8.20 7.75 11.25
N MET A 96 7.99 8.81 12.04
CA MET A 96 9.03 9.46 12.85
C MET A 96 9.66 8.55 13.91
N ASN A 97 8.92 7.54 14.34
CA ASN A 97 9.36 6.56 15.32
C ASN A 97 10.37 5.56 14.76
N ILE A 98 10.65 5.61 13.45
CA ILE A 98 11.58 4.70 12.77
C ILE A 98 12.78 5.47 12.23
N ASP A 99 13.99 4.97 12.50
CA ASP A 99 15.20 5.45 11.83
C ASP A 99 15.16 5.07 10.35
N TYR A 100 14.85 6.04 9.51
CA TYR A 100 14.78 5.87 8.07
C TYR A 100 16.06 5.33 7.45
N GLN A 101 17.23 5.81 7.90
CA GLN A 101 18.52 5.40 7.33
C GLN A 101 18.82 3.92 7.67
N GLN A 102 18.53 3.52 8.89
CA GLN A 102 18.66 2.14 9.33
C GLN A 102 17.71 1.22 8.54
N PHE A 103 16.44 1.62 8.41
CA PHE A 103 15.47 0.85 7.62
C PHE A 103 15.88 0.74 6.15
N ASN A 104 16.28 1.85 5.52
CA ASN A 104 16.74 1.88 4.14
C ASN A 104 17.94 0.95 3.91
N THR A 105 18.90 0.94 4.84
CA THR A 105 20.08 0.07 4.76
C THR A 105 19.67 -1.41 4.81
N LEU A 106 18.79 -1.79 5.74
CA LEU A 106 18.32 -3.17 5.87
C LEU A 106 17.50 -3.61 4.65
N PHE A 107 16.59 -2.76 4.18
CA PHE A 107 15.77 -3.06 3.02
C PHE A 107 16.61 -3.41 1.78
N TRP A 108 17.58 -2.57 1.45
CA TRP A 108 18.42 -2.79 0.28
C TRP A 108 19.44 -3.90 0.49
N HIS A 109 20.05 -4.00 1.66
CA HIS A 109 21.04 -5.04 1.95
C HIS A 109 20.43 -6.44 1.87
N ASP A 110 19.28 -6.65 2.52
CA ASP A 110 18.71 -7.99 2.68
C ASP A 110 17.87 -8.41 1.47
N LEU A 111 17.14 -7.46 0.87
CA LEU A 111 16.20 -7.76 -0.21
C LEU A 111 16.80 -7.56 -1.61
N ASN A 112 17.87 -6.78 -1.79
CA ASN A 112 18.48 -6.54 -3.11
C ASN A 112 18.75 -7.83 -3.92
N PRO A 113 19.20 -8.95 -3.31
CA PRO A 113 19.37 -10.21 -4.05
C PRO A 113 18.08 -10.81 -4.60
N LEU A 114 16.93 -10.45 -4.00
CA LEU A 114 15.60 -10.94 -4.37
C LEU A 114 14.87 -10.03 -5.34
N ILE A 115 15.04 -8.71 -5.18
CA ILE A 115 14.27 -7.71 -5.94
C ILE A 115 14.96 -7.38 -7.26
N LYS A 116 14.71 -8.21 -8.28
CA LYS A 116 15.21 -8.02 -9.66
C LYS A 116 14.12 -7.36 -10.49
N VAL A 117 13.95 -6.06 -10.37
CA VAL A 117 12.94 -5.33 -11.17
C VAL A 117 13.51 -4.03 -11.69
N ASP A 118 13.21 -3.75 -12.98
CA ASP A 118 13.64 -2.53 -13.67
C ASP A 118 12.75 -1.31 -13.35
N SER A 119 11.83 -1.42 -12.37
CA SER A 119 10.88 -0.36 -12.06
C SER A 119 11.03 0.18 -10.64
N ASP A 120 11.46 1.42 -10.54
CA ASP A 120 11.55 2.17 -9.27
C ASP A 120 10.21 2.22 -8.51
N TYR A 121 9.07 2.19 -9.22
CA TYR A 121 7.76 2.25 -8.61
C TYR A 121 7.51 1.08 -7.64
N PHE A 122 7.83 -0.15 -8.03
CA PHE A 122 7.60 -1.33 -7.19
C PHE A 122 8.52 -1.38 -5.98
N HIS A 123 9.77 -0.96 -6.16
CA HIS A 123 10.69 -0.80 -5.05
C HIS A 123 10.18 0.23 -4.03
N ARG A 124 9.73 1.39 -4.50
CA ARG A 124 9.19 2.44 -3.64
C ARG A 124 7.91 2.01 -2.94
N ASN A 125 7.01 1.33 -3.66
CA ASN A 125 5.77 0.84 -3.07
C ASN A 125 6.01 -0.21 -1.98
N ALA A 126 6.88 -1.19 -2.24
CA ALA A 126 7.28 -2.19 -1.24
C ALA A 126 7.97 -1.52 -0.04
N PHE A 127 8.92 -0.62 -0.30
CA PHE A 127 9.62 0.14 0.73
C PHE A 127 8.67 0.91 1.63
N ALA A 128 7.76 1.70 1.06
CA ALA A 128 6.81 2.52 1.80
C ALA A 128 5.85 1.67 2.65
N ASN A 129 5.32 0.57 2.09
CA ASN A 129 4.45 -0.35 2.83
C ASN A 129 5.17 -1.03 4.00
N LEU A 130 6.40 -1.48 3.80
CA LEU A 130 7.18 -2.14 4.85
C LEU A 130 7.64 -1.16 5.92
N LEU A 131 8.05 0.05 5.54
CA LEU A 131 8.38 1.12 6.50
C LEU A 131 7.16 1.46 7.37
N LEU A 132 5.98 1.62 6.75
CA LEU A 132 4.73 1.85 7.47
C LEU A 132 4.41 0.69 8.40
N THR A 133 4.59 -0.56 7.95
CA THR A 133 4.37 -1.76 8.78
C THR A 133 5.24 -1.73 10.03
N VAL A 134 6.54 -1.47 9.88
CA VAL A 134 7.49 -1.36 11.00
C VAL A 134 7.08 -0.24 11.96
N SER A 135 6.71 0.92 11.42
CA SER A 135 6.26 2.08 12.19
C SER A 135 5.01 1.75 13.01
N ARG A 136 3.98 1.15 12.37
CA ARG A 136 2.73 0.78 13.05
C ARG A 136 2.95 -0.26 14.15
N ILE A 137 3.77 -1.28 13.90
CA ILE A 137 4.13 -2.27 14.93
C ILE A 137 4.87 -1.60 16.10
N SER A 138 5.78 -0.67 15.82
CA SER A 138 6.51 0.08 16.84
C SER A 138 5.58 0.91 17.74
N ASP A 139 4.48 1.43 17.18
CA ASP A 139 3.44 2.14 17.93
C ASP A 139 2.43 1.21 18.62
N GLY A 140 2.62 -0.12 18.51
CA GLY A 140 1.77 -1.11 19.13
C GLY A 140 0.56 -1.56 18.31
N TYR A 141 0.45 -1.13 17.05
CA TYR A 141 -0.62 -1.55 16.15
C TYR A 141 -0.19 -2.76 15.34
N THR A 142 -0.80 -3.89 15.60
CA THR A 142 -0.53 -5.15 14.89
C THR A 142 -1.77 -5.69 14.20
N LEU A 143 -1.56 -6.46 13.13
CA LEU A 143 -2.61 -7.21 12.48
C LEU A 143 -2.98 -8.40 13.36
N ASP A 144 -4.23 -8.48 13.80
CA ASP A 144 -4.75 -9.63 14.54
C ASP A 144 -4.91 -10.84 13.61
N PHE A 145 -5.34 -10.57 12.39
CA PHE A 145 -5.59 -11.61 11.39
C PHE A 145 -5.20 -11.10 9.99
N PHE A 146 -4.61 -12.00 9.18
CA PHE A 146 -4.36 -11.78 7.77
C PHE A 146 -4.62 -13.08 7.00
N GLU A 147 -5.61 -13.07 6.11
CA GLU A 147 -6.15 -14.27 5.47
C GLU A 147 -5.29 -14.80 4.33
N GLN A 148 -4.57 -13.89 3.65
CA GLN A 148 -3.89 -14.26 2.41
C GLN A 148 -2.61 -15.04 2.69
N ASP A 149 -2.54 -16.24 2.11
CA ASP A 149 -1.33 -17.06 2.10
C ASP A 149 -0.64 -16.93 0.73
N VAL A 150 0.66 -16.69 0.75
CA VAL A 150 1.49 -16.59 -0.44
C VAL A 150 2.46 -17.75 -0.50
N SER A 151 2.45 -18.49 -1.60
CA SER A 151 3.40 -19.58 -1.81
C SER A 151 4.71 -19.08 -2.40
N LEU A 152 5.63 -18.68 -1.52
CA LEU A 152 6.97 -18.23 -1.91
C LEU A 152 7.87 -19.42 -2.32
N THR A 153 8.87 -19.12 -3.16
CA THR A 153 9.97 -20.08 -3.39
C THR A 153 10.77 -20.29 -2.10
N ALA A 154 11.39 -21.45 -1.91
CA ALA A 154 12.18 -21.72 -0.70
C ALA A 154 13.28 -20.70 -0.47
N ALA A 155 13.97 -20.29 -1.53
CA ALA A 155 15.04 -19.28 -1.46
C ALA A 155 14.50 -17.89 -1.09
N SER A 156 13.34 -17.51 -1.60
CA SER A 156 12.69 -16.24 -1.26
C SER A 156 12.23 -16.24 0.20
N HIS A 157 11.61 -17.32 0.64
CA HIS A 157 11.13 -17.47 2.01
C HIS A 157 12.26 -17.34 3.03
N GLU A 158 13.38 -18.04 2.83
CA GLU A 158 14.55 -17.98 3.72
C GLU A 158 15.07 -16.53 3.87
N LYS A 159 15.19 -15.81 2.76
CA LYS A 159 15.67 -14.43 2.75
C LYS A 159 14.70 -13.46 3.42
N ILE A 160 13.40 -13.63 3.20
CA ILE A 160 12.38 -12.79 3.84
C ILE A 160 12.32 -13.05 5.35
N VAL A 161 12.43 -14.30 5.78
CA VAL A 161 12.53 -14.64 7.22
C VAL A 161 13.74 -13.95 7.86
N GLN A 162 14.89 -13.96 7.19
CA GLN A 162 16.09 -13.28 7.69
C GLN A 162 15.89 -11.76 7.74
N PHE A 163 15.30 -11.16 6.71
CA PHE A 163 14.98 -9.74 6.70
C PHE A 163 14.05 -9.34 7.85
N VAL A 164 12.97 -10.10 8.08
CA VAL A 164 12.06 -9.86 9.21
C VAL A 164 12.79 -9.97 10.55
N ALA A 165 13.67 -10.96 10.73
CA ALA A 165 14.46 -11.11 11.95
C ALA A 165 15.41 -9.91 12.16
N ASN A 166 16.00 -9.38 11.09
CA ASN A 166 16.85 -8.19 11.14
C ASN A 166 16.04 -6.93 11.52
N LEU A 167 14.82 -6.77 10.99
CA LEU A 167 13.91 -5.71 11.40
C LEU A 167 13.52 -5.82 12.88
N GLU A 168 13.15 -7.02 13.34
CA GLU A 168 12.81 -7.26 14.76
C GLU A 168 13.97 -6.84 15.68
N ASN A 169 15.19 -7.17 15.31
CA ASN A 169 16.38 -6.83 16.10
C ASN A 169 16.73 -5.33 16.03
N ALA A 170 16.63 -4.73 14.84
CA ALA A 170 17.01 -3.35 14.63
C ALA A 170 16.07 -2.36 15.33
N PHE A 171 14.77 -2.64 15.28
CA PHE A 171 13.73 -1.74 15.78
C PHE A 171 13.11 -2.21 17.11
N GLN A 172 13.60 -3.31 17.68
CA GLN A 172 13.14 -3.87 18.96
C GLN A 172 11.63 -4.16 18.97
N ILE A 173 11.10 -4.65 17.84
CA ILE A 173 9.71 -5.00 17.61
C ILE A 173 9.53 -6.51 17.44
N LYS A 174 8.29 -6.98 17.37
CA LYS A 174 7.96 -8.38 17.08
C LYS A 174 6.88 -8.48 16.02
N PHE A 175 7.16 -9.25 14.98
CA PHE A 175 6.19 -9.62 13.96
C PHE A 175 5.44 -10.88 14.42
N ASN A 176 4.13 -10.78 14.63
CA ASN A 176 3.28 -11.94 14.81
C ASN A 176 3.09 -12.72 13.50
N ALA A 177 2.34 -13.82 13.53
CA ALA A 177 2.13 -14.65 12.35
C ALA A 177 1.41 -13.91 11.21
N SER A 178 0.43 -13.05 11.52
CA SER A 178 -0.31 -12.25 10.56
C SER A 178 0.57 -11.19 9.91
N GLU A 179 1.44 -10.55 10.67
CA GLU A 179 2.40 -9.57 10.15
C GLU A 179 3.42 -10.21 9.21
N LYS A 180 3.90 -11.42 9.52
CA LYS A 180 4.82 -12.15 8.64
C LYS A 180 4.16 -12.48 7.30
N LYS A 181 2.92 -12.97 7.32
CA LYS A 181 2.12 -13.19 6.09
C LYS A 181 1.90 -11.88 5.31
N TYR A 182 1.70 -10.77 6.01
CA TYR A 182 1.53 -9.46 5.37
C TYR A 182 2.82 -8.98 4.69
N VAL A 183 3.98 -9.23 5.27
CA VAL A 183 5.28 -8.97 4.62
C VAL A 183 5.44 -9.82 3.36
N ASP A 184 5.15 -11.12 3.43
CA ASP A 184 5.19 -12.03 2.27
C ASP A 184 4.26 -11.52 1.16
N TYR A 185 3.06 -11.07 1.53
CA TYR A 185 2.07 -10.49 0.63
C TYR A 185 2.59 -9.22 -0.05
N ILE A 186 3.08 -8.21 0.72
CA ILE A 186 3.63 -6.97 0.18
C ILE A 186 4.75 -7.26 -0.82
N LEU A 187 5.67 -8.15 -0.47
CA LEU A 187 6.80 -8.47 -1.33
C LEU A 187 6.36 -9.22 -2.59
N SER A 188 5.43 -10.16 -2.47
CA SER A 188 4.92 -10.91 -3.63
C SER A 188 4.13 -10.04 -4.60
N GLU A 189 3.38 -9.05 -4.11
CA GLU A 189 2.64 -8.10 -4.95
C GLU A 189 3.57 -7.24 -5.80
N ASN A 190 4.67 -6.80 -5.21
CA ASN A 190 5.62 -5.93 -5.89
C ASN A 190 6.66 -6.73 -6.71
N PHE A 191 6.96 -7.97 -6.30
CA PHE A 191 7.97 -8.83 -6.90
C PHE A 191 7.43 -10.25 -7.18
N PRO A 192 6.60 -10.43 -8.21
CA PRO A 192 5.90 -11.69 -8.49
C PRO A 192 6.79 -12.89 -8.78
N HIS A 193 8.06 -12.68 -9.11
CA HIS A 193 9.03 -13.77 -9.30
C HIS A 193 9.44 -14.46 -7.99
N LEU A 194 9.05 -13.90 -6.83
CA LEU A 194 9.26 -14.53 -5.52
C LEU A 194 8.32 -15.72 -5.27
N ILE A 195 7.22 -15.82 -6.03
CA ILE A 195 6.19 -16.85 -5.88
C ILE A 195 6.56 -18.11 -6.67
N THR A 196 6.11 -19.27 -6.19
CA THR A 196 6.29 -20.54 -6.91
C THR A 196 5.56 -20.54 -8.27
N SER A 197 6.11 -21.29 -9.24
CA SER A 197 5.65 -21.28 -10.63
C SER A 197 4.19 -21.70 -10.82
N ASP A 198 3.67 -22.59 -9.99
CA ASP A 198 2.31 -23.15 -10.16
C ASP A 198 1.21 -22.10 -9.94
N ALA A 199 1.41 -21.18 -9.00
CA ALA A 199 0.50 -20.04 -8.80
C ALA A 199 0.59 -18.98 -9.91
N ASN A 200 1.71 -18.98 -10.65
CA ASN A 200 2.02 -17.96 -11.66
C ASN A 200 1.51 -18.32 -13.07
N HIS A 201 1.40 -19.61 -13.40
CA HIS A 201 1.10 -20.05 -14.77
C HIS A 201 -0.30 -19.64 -15.27
N ALA A 202 -1.33 -19.76 -14.46
CA ALA A 202 -2.69 -19.38 -14.85
C ALA A 202 -2.80 -17.88 -15.13
N ASN A 203 -2.26 -17.05 -14.26
CA ASN A 203 -2.24 -15.58 -14.43
C ASN A 203 -1.34 -15.15 -15.58
N GLN A 204 -0.28 -15.89 -15.87
CA GLN A 204 0.64 -15.60 -16.98
C GLN A 204 -0.04 -15.84 -18.35
N GLN A 205 -0.78 -16.95 -18.49
CA GLN A 205 -1.53 -17.24 -19.70
C GLN A 205 -2.66 -16.26 -19.92
N LEU A 206 -3.43 -15.95 -18.87
CA LEU A 206 -4.53 -14.99 -18.94
C LEU A 206 -4.02 -13.58 -19.28
N ALA A 207 -2.92 -13.14 -18.69
CA ALA A 207 -2.30 -11.86 -19.03
C ALA A 207 -1.89 -11.81 -20.51
N GLU A 208 -1.31 -12.88 -21.05
CA GLU A 208 -0.92 -12.96 -22.46
C GLU A 208 -2.13 -12.86 -23.38
N ASP A 209 -3.23 -13.54 -23.07
CA ASP A 209 -4.48 -13.52 -23.84
C ASP A 209 -5.10 -12.11 -23.85
N ILE A 210 -5.15 -11.44 -22.68
CA ILE A 210 -5.63 -10.06 -22.55
C ILE A 210 -4.79 -9.11 -23.37
N VAL A 211 -3.46 -9.17 -23.26
CA VAL A 211 -2.54 -8.29 -24.00
C VAL A 211 -2.67 -8.50 -25.51
N ASN A 212 -2.73 -9.74 -25.96
CA ASN A 212 -2.92 -10.04 -27.38
C ASN A 212 -4.25 -9.48 -27.90
N SER A 213 -5.32 -9.57 -27.10
CA SER A 213 -6.63 -8.98 -27.44
C SER A 213 -6.56 -7.46 -27.54
N ILE A 214 -5.96 -6.79 -26.56
CA ILE A 214 -5.78 -5.32 -26.54
C ILE A 214 -4.98 -4.88 -27.76
N LEU A 215 -3.81 -5.47 -28.01
CA LEU A 215 -2.94 -5.10 -29.13
C LEU A 215 -3.59 -5.38 -30.48
N SER A 216 -4.34 -6.48 -30.62
CA SER A 216 -5.09 -6.80 -31.83
C SER A 216 -6.17 -5.74 -32.12
N ASN A 217 -6.93 -5.34 -31.11
CA ASN A 217 -7.97 -4.30 -31.24
C ASN A 217 -7.36 -2.94 -31.57
N LEU A 218 -6.26 -2.58 -30.92
CA LEU A 218 -5.54 -1.33 -31.23
C LEU A 218 -5.01 -1.34 -32.66
N LYS A 219 -4.44 -2.43 -33.13
CA LYS A 219 -3.96 -2.58 -34.50
C LYS A 219 -5.09 -2.40 -35.54
N LYS A 220 -6.25 -3.02 -35.27
CA LYS A 220 -7.44 -2.88 -36.14
C LYS A 220 -7.95 -1.45 -36.22
N ASN A 221 -7.99 -0.77 -35.08
CA ASN A 221 -8.62 0.56 -34.97
C ASN A 221 -7.69 1.71 -35.38
N THR A 222 -6.38 1.57 -35.19
CA THR A 222 -5.43 2.67 -35.41
C THR A 222 -4.45 2.43 -36.54
N GLY A 223 -4.24 1.17 -36.97
CA GLY A 223 -3.22 0.81 -37.94
C GLY A 223 -1.78 1.06 -37.49
N ALA A 224 -1.57 1.35 -36.21
CA ALA A 224 -0.30 1.81 -35.68
C ALA A 224 0.77 0.69 -35.66
N LYS A 225 1.93 1.00 -36.25
CA LYS A 225 3.06 0.04 -36.36
C LYS A 225 3.71 -0.28 -35.02
N TRP A 226 3.66 0.63 -34.02
CA TRP A 226 4.21 0.43 -32.68
C TRP A 226 3.51 -0.67 -31.87
N VAL A 227 2.31 -1.08 -32.27
CA VAL A 227 1.58 -2.21 -31.64
C VAL A 227 2.33 -3.54 -31.78
N THR A 228 3.31 -3.63 -32.65
CA THR A 228 4.16 -4.82 -32.84
C THR A 228 5.47 -4.77 -32.04
N ASP A 229 5.69 -3.74 -31.25
CA ASP A 229 6.89 -3.60 -30.41
C ASP A 229 6.92 -4.68 -29.32
N ALA A 230 7.97 -5.48 -29.32
CA ALA A 230 8.15 -6.58 -28.37
C ALA A 230 8.33 -6.09 -26.93
N SER A 231 9.00 -4.94 -26.73
CA SER A 231 9.20 -4.33 -25.42
C SER A 231 7.89 -3.83 -24.85
N LEU A 232 7.06 -3.15 -25.65
CA LEU A 232 5.72 -2.71 -25.25
C LEU A 232 4.85 -3.91 -24.87
N LYS A 233 4.86 -4.98 -25.69
CA LYS A 233 4.09 -6.20 -25.40
C LYS A 233 4.52 -6.83 -24.07
N GLN A 234 5.83 -6.92 -23.83
CA GLN A 234 6.36 -7.52 -22.59
C GLN A 234 6.01 -6.66 -21.36
N ASN A 235 6.16 -5.34 -21.45
CA ASN A 235 5.83 -4.43 -20.36
C ASN A 235 4.32 -4.47 -20.03
N LEU A 236 3.47 -4.47 -21.05
CA LEU A 236 2.03 -4.57 -20.89
C LEU A 236 1.61 -5.93 -20.30
N LYS A 237 2.24 -7.03 -20.74
CA LYS A 237 2.02 -8.37 -20.19
C LYS A 237 2.35 -8.40 -18.70
N GLU A 238 3.48 -7.84 -18.32
CA GLU A 238 3.88 -7.79 -16.92
C GLU A 238 2.93 -6.94 -16.08
N HIS A 239 2.48 -5.79 -16.61
CA HIS A 239 1.50 -4.94 -15.95
C HIS A 239 0.15 -5.64 -15.75
N ILE A 240 -0.40 -6.26 -16.80
CA ILE A 240 -1.67 -7.02 -16.71
C ILE A 240 -1.55 -8.20 -15.77
N ARG A 241 -0.45 -8.93 -15.81
CA ARG A 241 -0.20 -10.05 -14.90
C ARG A 241 -0.27 -9.61 -13.43
N ARG A 242 0.27 -8.45 -13.11
CA ARG A 242 0.22 -7.86 -11.77
C ARG A 242 -1.20 -7.45 -11.39
N LEU A 243 -1.94 -6.82 -12.29
CA LEU A 243 -3.35 -6.48 -12.05
C LEU A 243 -4.20 -7.73 -11.77
N LEU A 244 -3.99 -8.81 -12.52
CA LEU A 244 -4.69 -10.08 -12.30
C LEU A 244 -4.33 -10.69 -10.94
N GLN A 245 -3.08 -10.57 -10.52
CA GLN A 245 -2.62 -11.04 -9.21
C GLN A 245 -3.28 -10.26 -8.08
N ILE A 246 -3.36 -8.94 -8.18
CA ILE A 246 -4.07 -8.06 -7.25
C ILE A 246 -5.55 -8.43 -7.18
N HIS A 247 -6.20 -8.70 -8.32
CA HIS A 247 -7.61 -9.11 -8.36
C HIS A 247 -7.86 -10.51 -7.80
N THR A 248 -6.95 -11.45 -8.01
CA THR A 248 -7.07 -12.83 -7.47
C THR A 248 -6.92 -12.83 -5.95
N ILE A 249 -6.09 -11.97 -5.42
CA ILE A 249 -5.80 -11.84 -3.99
C ILE A 249 -6.86 -10.94 -3.30
N ASN A 250 -7.36 -9.91 -4.00
CA ASN A 250 -8.33 -8.95 -3.46
C ASN A 250 -9.79 -9.25 -3.84
N GLY A 251 -10.15 -10.47 -4.15
CA GLY A 251 -11.44 -10.95 -4.70
C GLY A 251 -12.76 -10.25 -4.33
N ASN A 252 -12.72 -9.14 -3.56
CA ASN A 252 -13.85 -8.29 -3.21
C ASN A 252 -13.47 -6.82 -2.91
N ARG A 253 -12.28 -6.34 -3.29
CA ARG A 253 -11.92 -4.93 -3.07
C ARG A 253 -12.22 -4.14 -4.35
N HIS A 254 -13.27 -3.32 -4.32
CA HIS A 254 -13.58 -2.34 -5.36
C HIS A 254 -12.38 -1.42 -5.61
N ASN A 255 -11.95 -1.32 -6.86
CA ASN A 255 -10.98 -0.31 -7.28
C ASN A 255 -11.77 0.94 -7.73
N PRO A 256 -11.76 2.04 -6.95
CA PRO A 256 -12.55 3.23 -7.27
C PRO A 256 -12.09 3.95 -8.54
N ILE A 257 -10.93 3.60 -9.10
CA ILE A 257 -10.39 4.21 -10.33
C ILE A 257 -11.04 3.61 -11.60
N LEU A 258 -11.67 2.43 -11.50
CA LEU A 258 -12.31 1.78 -12.65
C LEU A 258 -13.78 2.16 -12.83
N GLU A 259 -14.37 2.94 -11.94
CA GLU A 259 -15.78 3.37 -11.98
C GLU A 259 -15.97 4.88 -12.26
N SER A 260 -14.90 5.61 -12.60
CA SER A 260 -14.96 7.05 -12.95
C SER A 260 -14.89 7.29 -14.45
#